data_e6db24da498f99526d4ccad10561ad6c
#
_entry.id   e6db24da498f99526d4ccad10561ad6c
#
_cell.length_a   1.000
_cell.length_b   1.000
_cell.length_c   1.000
_cell.angle_alpha   90.00
_cell.angle_beta   90.00
_cell.angle_gamma   90.00
#
_symmetry.space_group_name_H-M   'P 1'
#
loop_
_entity.id
_entity.type
_entity.pdbx_description
1 polymer ?
#
loop_
_entity_poly.entity_id
_entity_poly.type
_entity_poly.pdbx_seq_one_letter_code
_entity_poly.pdbx_strand_id
1 'polypeptide(L)'
;HAAMTEGHTFNELVAQRLRAEGIGCTVPELELVTSDADIRRLTKEEKDIILDNGLVLEVKSRNLGFSEDPSVFWQSNLYVDTYSGYEAKEVKPYAYVMVSQKSGNMLVVHSNTKEHWFKHTTQDPYRKITETFYKIDRKHLTTWASLVDELKSGR
;
A
#
# COMPACT_ATOMS: atom_id res chain seq x y z
N HIS A 1 -17.22 2.35 -11.05
CA HIS A 1 -17.83 2.82 -9.84
C HIS A 1 -16.84 3.65 -9.01
N ALA A 2 -17.37 4.58 -8.22
CA ALA A 2 -16.54 5.60 -7.58
C ALA A 2 -15.39 5.03 -6.75
N ALA A 3 -15.66 4.04 -5.88
CA ALA A 3 -14.64 3.48 -4.99
C ALA A 3 -13.52 2.78 -5.76
N MET A 4 -13.86 1.98 -6.76
CA MET A 4 -12.87 1.29 -7.60
C MET A 4 -12.09 2.28 -8.45
N THR A 5 -12.78 3.25 -9.05
CA THR A 5 -12.16 4.29 -9.86
C THR A 5 -11.16 5.10 -9.03
N GLU A 6 -11.54 5.44 -7.80
CA GLU A 6 -10.68 6.20 -6.90
C GLU A 6 -9.42 5.42 -6.53
N GLY A 7 -9.56 4.15 -6.16
CA GLY A 7 -8.41 3.30 -5.83
C GLY A 7 -7.49 3.13 -7.03
N HIS A 8 -8.04 2.92 -8.21
CA HIS A 8 -7.25 2.81 -9.44
C HIS A 8 -6.52 4.12 -9.74
N THR A 9 -7.13 5.26 -9.43
CA THR A 9 -6.52 6.57 -9.63
C THR A 9 -5.24 6.72 -8.81
N PHE A 10 -5.24 6.26 -7.56
CA PHE A 10 -4.03 6.32 -6.73
C PHE A 10 -2.98 5.34 -7.20
N ASN A 11 -3.37 4.17 -7.66
CA ASN A 11 -2.44 3.21 -8.25
C ASN A 11 -1.75 3.83 -9.49
N GLU A 12 -2.53 4.48 -10.34
CA GLU A 12 -1.98 5.15 -11.52
C GLU A 12 -1.07 6.32 -11.14
N LEU A 13 -1.41 7.06 -10.10
CA LEU A 13 -0.58 8.16 -9.63
C LEU A 13 0.80 7.66 -9.22
N VAL A 14 0.86 6.56 -8.46
CA VAL A 14 2.12 5.96 -8.04
C VAL A 14 2.88 5.42 -9.26
N ALA A 15 2.18 4.73 -10.16
CA ALA A 15 2.79 4.16 -11.36
C ALA A 15 3.40 5.26 -12.25
N GLN A 16 2.69 6.36 -12.45
CA GLN A 16 3.21 7.47 -13.24
C GLN A 16 4.46 8.07 -12.60
N ARG A 17 4.47 8.17 -11.28
CA ARG A 17 5.64 8.70 -10.57
C ARG A 17 6.83 7.77 -10.67
N LEU A 18 6.61 6.44 -10.64
CA LEU A 18 7.66 5.45 -10.87
C LEU A 18 8.23 5.58 -12.29
N ARG A 19 7.35 5.67 -13.27
CA ARG A 19 7.77 5.78 -14.67
C ARG A 19 8.55 7.07 -14.93
N ALA A 20 8.17 8.15 -14.28
CA ALA A 20 8.91 9.41 -14.37
C ALA A 20 10.34 9.27 -13.84
N GLU A 21 10.57 8.32 -12.93
CA GLU A 21 11.90 8.01 -12.41
C GLU A 21 12.63 6.96 -13.23
N GLY A 22 12.04 6.49 -14.33
CA GLY A 22 12.65 5.47 -15.19
C GLY A 22 12.39 4.05 -14.72
N ILE A 23 11.46 3.85 -13.80
CA ILE A 23 11.14 2.53 -13.26
C ILE A 23 9.90 1.99 -13.99
N GLY A 24 10.08 0.91 -14.75
CA GLY A 24 8.98 0.28 -15.49
C GLY A 24 8.06 -0.50 -14.57
N CYS A 25 6.77 -0.36 -14.79
CA CYS A 25 5.76 -1.05 -14.00
C CYS A 25 4.44 -1.19 -14.75
N THR A 26 3.60 -2.08 -14.24
CA THR A 26 2.26 -2.33 -14.77
C THR A 26 1.25 -2.20 -13.64
N VAL A 27 0.12 -1.56 -13.93
CA VAL A 27 -1.03 -1.53 -13.03
C VAL A 27 -2.04 -2.51 -13.61
N PRO A 28 -2.26 -3.68 -12.96
CA PRO A 28 -3.22 -4.65 -13.47
C PRO A 28 -4.63 -4.05 -13.53
N GLU A 29 -5.34 -4.33 -14.61
CA GLU A 29 -6.71 -3.89 -14.74
C GLU A 29 -7.64 -4.79 -13.95
N LEU A 30 -8.67 -4.18 -13.34
CA LEU A 30 -9.71 -4.95 -12.69
C LEU A 30 -10.66 -5.47 -13.76
N GLU A 31 -10.83 -6.80 -13.82
CA GLU A 31 -11.76 -7.41 -14.75
C GLU A 31 -13.16 -7.46 -14.14
N LEU A 32 -14.16 -7.40 -15.00
CA LEU A 32 -15.54 -7.59 -14.58
C LEU A 32 -15.72 -9.06 -14.18
N VAL A 33 -16.11 -9.30 -12.93
CA VAL A 33 -16.30 -10.64 -12.43
C VAL A 33 -17.79 -10.98 -12.39
N THR A 34 -18.13 -12.22 -12.73
CA THR A 34 -19.52 -12.68 -12.83
C THR A 34 -19.87 -13.77 -11.81
N SER A 35 -18.91 -14.22 -11.02
CA SER A 35 -19.14 -15.27 -10.05
C SER A 35 -18.43 -14.98 -8.74
N ASP A 36 -18.95 -15.56 -7.66
CA ASP A 36 -18.32 -15.42 -6.34
C ASP A 36 -16.92 -16.02 -6.31
N ALA A 37 -16.69 -17.09 -7.08
CA ALA A 37 -15.37 -17.69 -7.15
C ALA A 37 -14.36 -16.74 -7.78
N ASP A 38 -14.76 -16.04 -8.85
CA ASP A 38 -13.90 -15.06 -9.51
C ASP A 38 -13.63 -13.87 -8.59
N ILE A 39 -14.64 -13.42 -7.87
CA ILE A 39 -14.49 -12.31 -6.92
C ILE A 39 -13.47 -12.69 -5.85
N ARG A 40 -13.58 -13.88 -5.28
CA ARG A 40 -12.65 -14.34 -4.24
C ARG A 40 -11.24 -14.49 -4.78
N ARG A 41 -11.10 -15.00 -6.01
CA ARG A 41 -9.78 -15.14 -6.65
C ARG A 41 -9.13 -13.77 -6.85
N LEU A 42 -9.86 -12.81 -7.40
CA LEU A 42 -9.35 -11.46 -7.62
C LEU A 42 -8.96 -10.79 -6.31
N THR A 43 -9.80 -10.91 -5.27
CA THR A 43 -9.51 -10.32 -3.97
C THR A 43 -8.24 -10.89 -3.36
N LYS A 44 -8.01 -12.20 -3.51
CA LYS A 44 -6.85 -12.87 -2.95
C LYS A 44 -5.57 -12.56 -3.72
N GLU A 45 -5.66 -12.48 -5.05
CA GLU A 45 -4.49 -12.36 -5.92
C GLU A 45 -4.25 -10.95 -6.42
N GLU A 46 -5.11 -10.01 -6.04
CA GLU A 46 -5.01 -8.63 -6.51
C GLU A 46 -3.66 -8.02 -6.14
N LYS A 47 -3.04 -7.38 -7.12
CA LYS A 47 -1.79 -6.67 -6.95
C LYS A 47 -1.99 -5.27 -7.50
N ASP A 48 -1.55 -4.26 -6.75
CA ASP A 48 -1.75 -2.88 -7.16
C ASP A 48 -0.79 -2.45 -8.25
N ILE A 49 0.50 -2.74 -8.07
CA ILE A 49 1.54 -2.40 -9.05
C ILE A 49 2.53 -3.55 -9.13
N ILE A 50 2.85 -3.95 -10.35
CA ILE A 50 3.88 -4.96 -10.59
C ILE A 50 5.04 -4.29 -11.32
N LEU A 51 6.22 -4.30 -10.69
CA LEU A 51 7.42 -3.74 -11.29
C LEU A 51 7.96 -4.69 -12.36
N ASP A 52 8.74 -4.16 -13.31
CA ASP A 52 9.30 -4.96 -14.39
C ASP A 52 10.21 -6.08 -13.86
N ASN A 53 10.80 -5.90 -12.67
CA ASN A 53 11.61 -6.94 -12.04
C ASN A 53 10.80 -7.98 -11.27
N GLY A 54 9.48 -7.89 -11.30
CA GLY A 54 8.57 -8.84 -10.64
C GLY A 54 8.16 -8.48 -9.22
N LEU A 55 8.76 -7.46 -8.63
CA LEU A 55 8.36 -7.03 -7.28
C LEU A 55 6.99 -6.38 -7.33
N VAL A 56 6.25 -6.50 -6.22
CA VAL A 56 4.90 -5.98 -6.09
C VAL A 56 4.90 -4.85 -5.07
N LEU A 57 4.29 -3.74 -5.44
CA LEU A 57 4.01 -2.64 -4.51
C LEU A 57 2.51 -2.59 -4.25
N GLU A 58 2.15 -2.35 -3.01
CA GLU A 58 0.74 -2.13 -2.66
C GLU A 58 0.54 -0.66 -2.33
N VAL A 59 -0.55 -0.09 -2.81
CA VAL A 59 -0.87 1.33 -2.64
C VAL A 59 -2.00 1.45 -1.63
N LYS A 60 -1.78 2.27 -0.60
CA LYS A 60 -2.80 2.57 0.40
C LYS A 60 -3.02 4.07 0.43
N SER A 61 -4.18 4.51 0.00
CA SER A 61 -4.53 5.93 0.13
C SER A 61 -5.08 6.19 1.53
N ARG A 62 -4.75 7.35 2.06
CA ARG A 62 -5.18 7.76 3.41
C ARG A 62 -5.76 9.15 3.37
N ASN A 63 -6.87 9.34 4.04
CA ASN A 63 -7.50 10.65 4.16
C ASN A 63 -6.81 11.45 5.27
N LEU A 64 -5.51 11.60 5.14
CA LEU A 64 -4.65 12.32 6.08
C LEU A 64 -3.71 13.20 5.28
N GLY A 65 -3.44 14.41 5.76
CA GLY A 65 -2.42 15.26 5.16
C GLY A 65 -1.06 14.91 5.74
N PHE A 66 -0.08 14.65 4.88
CA PHE A 66 1.30 14.45 5.33
C PHE A 66 2.29 14.84 4.22
N SER A 67 3.50 15.15 4.65
CA SER A 67 4.60 15.45 3.74
C SER A 67 5.33 14.17 3.36
N GLU A 68 6.39 14.31 2.56
CA GLU A 68 7.23 13.16 2.21
C GLU A 68 8.37 12.94 3.20
N ASP A 69 8.37 13.66 4.31
CA ASP A 69 9.33 13.50 5.40
C ASP A 69 8.67 12.76 6.57
N PRO A 70 9.05 11.49 6.81
CA PRO A 70 8.40 10.71 7.87
C PRO A 70 8.67 11.24 9.28
N SER A 71 9.75 12.01 9.47
CA SER A 71 10.08 12.53 10.79
C SER A 71 9.08 13.56 11.30
N VAL A 72 8.31 14.19 10.39
CA VAL A 72 7.30 15.18 10.76
C VAL A 72 5.88 14.62 10.66
N PHE A 73 5.74 13.32 10.50
CA PHE A 73 4.42 12.70 10.51
C PHE A 73 3.78 12.90 11.89
N TRP A 74 2.56 13.43 11.90
CA TRP A 74 1.95 13.94 13.13
C TRP A 74 1.48 12.86 14.11
N GLN A 75 1.30 11.61 13.64
CA GLN A 75 0.96 10.48 14.51
C GLN A 75 2.21 9.66 14.79
N SER A 76 2.25 9.03 15.96
CA SER A 76 3.41 8.21 16.35
C SER A 76 3.48 6.91 15.56
N ASN A 77 2.35 6.43 15.07
CA ASN A 77 2.28 5.19 14.29
C ASN A 77 1.14 5.29 13.27
N LEU A 78 1.11 4.35 12.34
CA LEU A 78 0.08 4.31 11.32
C LEU A 78 -0.26 2.87 10.96
N TYR A 79 -1.42 2.68 10.33
CA TYR A 79 -1.87 1.38 9.86
C TYR A 79 -1.12 1.00 8.60
N VAL A 80 -0.62 -0.24 8.54
CA VAL A 80 0.01 -0.80 7.35
C VAL A 80 -1.03 -1.55 6.51
N ASP A 81 -1.71 -2.52 7.14
CA ASP A 81 -2.69 -3.38 6.46
C ASP A 81 -3.52 -4.09 7.52
N THR A 82 -4.63 -4.69 7.11
CA THR A 82 -5.30 -5.62 8.00
C THR A 82 -4.42 -6.85 8.18
N TYR A 83 -4.48 -7.43 9.38
CA TYR A 83 -3.72 -8.65 9.67
C TYR A 83 -4.13 -9.78 8.72
N SER A 84 -5.43 -10.02 8.60
CA SER A 84 -5.95 -11.08 7.74
C SER A 84 -5.61 -10.85 6.27
N GLY A 85 -5.71 -9.60 5.81
CA GLY A 85 -5.39 -9.25 4.43
C GLY A 85 -3.93 -9.50 4.11
N TYR A 86 -3.03 -9.09 5.00
CA TYR A 86 -1.61 -9.31 4.78
C TYR A 86 -1.28 -10.81 4.78
N GLU A 87 -1.78 -11.55 5.78
CA GLU A 87 -1.46 -12.96 5.91
C GLU A 87 -2.02 -13.81 4.76
N ALA A 88 -3.14 -13.38 4.18
CA ALA A 88 -3.75 -14.10 3.06
C ALA A 88 -3.03 -13.89 1.72
N LYS A 89 -2.19 -12.89 1.61
CA LYS A 89 -1.47 -12.62 0.36
C LYS A 89 -0.44 -13.70 0.11
N GLU A 90 -0.51 -14.34 -1.05
CA GLU A 90 0.49 -15.33 -1.46
C GLU A 90 1.83 -14.66 -1.78
N VAL A 91 1.76 -13.51 -2.43
CA VAL A 91 2.93 -12.69 -2.70
C VAL A 91 2.85 -11.45 -1.80
N LYS A 92 3.76 -11.38 -0.83
CA LYS A 92 3.80 -10.22 0.06
C LYS A 92 4.35 -9.01 -0.68
N PRO A 93 3.80 -7.81 -0.44
CA PRO A 93 4.33 -6.62 -1.10
C PRO A 93 5.78 -6.36 -0.72
N TYR A 94 6.57 -5.94 -1.69
CA TYR A 94 7.93 -5.45 -1.46
C TYR A 94 7.91 -4.19 -0.60
N ALA A 95 6.92 -3.35 -0.84
CA ALA A 95 6.68 -2.15 -0.05
C ALA A 95 5.23 -1.71 -0.20
N TYR A 96 4.75 -0.98 0.81
CA TYR A 96 3.48 -0.26 0.77
C TYR A 96 3.78 1.20 0.49
N VAL A 97 3.10 1.78 -0.47
CA VAL A 97 3.19 3.22 -0.74
C VAL A 97 1.93 3.87 -0.17
N MET A 98 2.10 4.66 0.86
CA MET A 98 1.00 5.40 1.49
C MET A 98 0.85 6.72 0.78
N VAL A 99 -0.32 6.98 0.22
CA VAL A 99 -0.59 8.21 -0.54
C VAL A 99 -1.57 9.08 0.22
N SER A 100 -1.22 10.33 0.45
CA SER A 100 -2.13 11.29 1.06
C SER A 100 -3.20 11.70 0.05
N GLN A 101 -4.46 11.48 0.40
CA GLN A 101 -5.56 11.92 -0.45
C GLN A 101 -5.66 13.43 -0.52
N LYS A 102 -5.07 14.13 0.46
CA LYS A 102 -5.14 15.58 0.55
C LYS A 102 -4.04 16.28 -0.23
N SER A 103 -2.83 15.71 -0.25
CA SER A 103 -1.68 16.38 -0.87
C SER A 103 -1.05 15.59 -2.01
N GLY A 104 -1.35 14.29 -2.13
CA GLY A 104 -0.67 13.43 -3.09
C GLY A 104 0.72 13.00 -2.66
N ASN A 105 1.19 13.46 -1.51
CA ASN A 105 2.50 13.07 -0.99
C ASN A 105 2.53 11.60 -0.60
N MET A 106 3.71 11.00 -0.62
CA MET A 106 3.89 9.56 -0.40
C MET A 106 4.90 9.29 0.69
N LEU A 107 4.58 8.33 1.54
CA LEU A 107 5.49 7.72 2.51
C LEU A 107 5.48 6.22 2.26
N VAL A 108 6.55 5.53 2.68
CA VAL A 108 6.75 4.14 2.32
C VAL A 108 6.94 3.27 3.56
N VAL A 109 6.25 2.12 3.58
CA VAL A 109 6.49 1.06 4.55
C VAL A 109 7.18 -0.07 3.78
N HIS A 110 8.46 -0.24 4.01
CA HIS A 110 9.25 -1.26 3.33
C HIS A 110 9.03 -2.63 3.99
N SER A 111 9.03 -3.70 3.19
CA SER A 111 8.85 -5.06 3.70
C SER A 111 9.94 -5.47 4.69
N ASN A 112 11.14 -4.89 4.59
CA ASN A 112 12.24 -5.19 5.50
C ASN A 112 11.99 -4.66 6.92
N THR A 113 10.93 -3.89 7.15
CA THR A 113 10.56 -3.41 8.47
C THR A 113 9.54 -4.31 9.17
N LYS A 114 9.18 -5.45 8.54
CA LYS A 114 8.13 -6.35 9.06
C LYS A 114 8.36 -6.73 10.52
N GLU A 115 9.59 -6.93 10.95
CA GLU A 115 9.92 -7.28 12.34
C GLU A 115 9.53 -6.19 13.34
N HIS A 116 9.35 -4.96 12.88
CA HIS A 116 8.96 -3.83 13.71
C HIS A 116 7.45 -3.57 13.70
N TRP A 117 6.69 -4.31 12.89
CA TRP A 117 5.25 -4.15 12.86
C TRP A 117 4.64 -4.78 14.11
N PHE A 118 3.56 -4.21 14.57
CA PHE A 118 2.85 -4.74 15.73
C PHE A 118 1.36 -4.81 15.45
N LYS A 119 0.68 -5.74 16.12
CA LYS A 119 -0.75 -5.92 15.95
C LYS A 119 -1.52 -4.93 16.81
N HIS A 120 -2.60 -4.42 16.27
CA HIS A 120 -3.52 -3.56 16.99
C HIS A 120 -4.94 -4.01 16.67
N THR A 121 -5.70 -4.35 17.71
CA THR A 121 -7.08 -4.77 17.55
C THR A 121 -7.99 -3.64 17.95
N THR A 122 -8.95 -3.33 17.10
CA THR A 122 -9.93 -2.30 17.37
C THR A 122 -11.33 -2.85 17.13
N GLN A 123 -12.30 -2.28 17.82
CA GLN A 123 -13.70 -2.65 17.67
C GLN A 123 -14.46 -1.49 17.06
N ASP A 124 -15.20 -1.78 16.00
CA ASP A 124 -16.06 -0.80 15.36
C ASP A 124 -17.37 -0.75 16.18
N PRO A 125 -17.66 0.37 16.87
CA PRO A 125 -18.84 0.45 17.71
C PRO A 125 -20.15 0.41 16.91
N TYR A 126 -20.12 0.76 15.64
CA TYR A 126 -21.34 0.79 14.82
C TYR A 126 -21.62 -0.57 14.20
N ARG A 127 -20.62 -1.23 13.68
CA ARG A 127 -20.79 -2.55 13.04
C ARG A 127 -20.61 -3.70 14.03
N LYS A 128 -20.14 -3.41 15.23
CA LYS A 128 -19.89 -4.39 16.30
C LYS A 128 -18.96 -5.52 15.85
N ILE A 129 -17.99 -5.19 15.01
CA ILE A 129 -16.99 -6.14 14.56
C ILE A 129 -15.61 -5.75 15.11
N THR A 130 -14.79 -6.76 15.29
CA THR A 130 -13.42 -6.59 15.77
C THR A 130 -12.48 -6.80 14.60
N GLU A 131 -11.54 -5.89 14.41
CA GLU A 131 -10.56 -5.95 13.33
C GLU A 131 -9.16 -5.83 13.90
N THR A 132 -8.26 -6.68 13.44
CA THR A 132 -6.86 -6.60 13.81
C THR A 132 -6.06 -6.07 12.63
N PHE A 133 -5.18 -5.13 12.90
CA PHE A 133 -4.32 -4.49 11.91
C PHE A 133 -2.87 -4.70 12.27
N TYR A 134 -2.01 -4.63 11.25
CA TYR A 134 -0.60 -4.35 11.46
C TYR A 134 -0.40 -2.84 11.47
N LYS A 135 0.38 -2.36 12.43
CA LYS A 135 0.77 -0.96 12.54
C LYS A 135 2.29 -0.85 12.59
N ILE A 136 2.80 0.32 12.29
CA ILE A 136 4.23 0.60 12.33
C ILE A 136 4.46 1.95 12.97
N ASP A 137 5.53 2.06 13.78
CA ASP A 137 5.97 3.34 14.33
C ASP A 137 6.57 4.18 13.20
N ARG A 138 6.29 5.49 13.23
CA ARG A 138 6.75 6.41 12.17
C ARG A 138 8.27 6.41 11.98
N LYS A 139 9.04 6.07 13.00
CA LYS A 139 10.51 6.04 12.90
C LYS A 139 11.02 4.96 11.95
N HIS A 140 10.18 3.99 11.61
CA HIS A 140 10.53 2.91 10.68
C HIS A 140 10.01 3.15 9.27
N LEU A 141 9.33 4.27 9.04
CA LEU A 141 8.92 4.65 7.69
C LEU A 141 10.14 5.08 6.88
N THR A 142 10.04 4.89 5.58
CA THR A 142 11.06 5.42 4.68
C THR A 142 10.44 6.36 3.66
N THR A 143 11.29 7.00 2.87
CA THR A 143 10.87 8.02 1.93
C THR A 143 10.66 7.41 0.54
N TRP A 144 9.88 8.11 -0.26
CA TRP A 144 9.75 7.78 -1.68
C TRP A 144 11.12 7.79 -2.36
N ALA A 145 11.96 8.79 -2.07
CA ALA A 145 13.28 8.89 -2.67
C ALA A 145 14.15 7.67 -2.36
N SER A 146 14.11 7.17 -1.11
CA SER A 146 14.86 5.97 -0.74
C SER A 146 14.39 4.74 -1.50
N LEU A 147 13.07 4.58 -1.64
CA LEU A 147 12.52 3.47 -2.41
C LEU A 147 12.96 3.53 -3.86
N VAL A 148 12.87 4.71 -4.47
CA VAL A 148 13.27 4.91 -5.87
C VAL A 148 14.76 4.59 -6.05
N ASP A 149 15.61 5.08 -5.17
CA ASP A 149 17.04 4.81 -5.24
C ASP A 149 17.34 3.31 -5.18
N GLU A 150 16.67 2.60 -4.28
CA GLU A 150 16.82 1.16 -4.15
C GLU A 150 16.38 0.44 -5.41
N LEU A 151 15.23 0.81 -5.97
CA LEU A 151 14.72 0.17 -7.19
C LEU A 151 15.62 0.44 -8.39
N LYS A 152 16.18 1.65 -8.49
CA LYS A 152 17.11 1.99 -9.57
C LYS A 152 18.43 1.25 -9.48
N SER A 153 18.85 0.90 -8.27
CA SER A 153 20.12 0.18 -8.08
C SER A 153 20.04 -1.29 -8.48
N GLY A 154 18.86 -1.78 -8.81
CA GLY A 154 18.65 -3.17 -9.22
C GLY A 154 18.68 -4.18 -8.08
N ARG A 155 18.44 -3.73 -6.87
CA ARG A 155 18.51 -4.60 -5.69
C ARG A 155 17.15 -4.86 -5.09
#